data_d055afc020993cc9d65ae234a209e43f
#
_entry.id   d055afc020993cc9d65ae234a209e43f
#
_cell.length_a   1.000
_cell.length_b   1.000
_cell.length_c   1.000
_cell.angle_alpha   90.00
_cell.angle_beta   90.00
_cell.angle_gamma   90.00
#
_symmetry.space_group_name_H-M   'P 1'
#
loop_
_entity.id
_entity.type
_entity.pdbx_description
1 polymer ?
#
loop_
_entity_poly.entity_id
_entity_poly.type
_entity_poly.pdbx_seq_one_letter_code
_entity_poly.pdbx_strand_id
1 'polypeptide(L)'
;MPILPAELIFKTANGEDRLMTYESLSDGGFATGSMLGSGGFIVYNDTACVVRNTWNFARFYHHESCGQCTPCREGTGWLEKILWRIENGQGREEDIELLWSIQSKIEGNTICPLGDAASWPVAAAIRHFRDEFEYHVRFPEKIKHRDHFVAEPFSQVKHLVGGKVIV
;
A
#
# COMPACT_ATOMS: atom_id res chain seq x y z
N MET A 1 12.56 -29.91 -11.43
CA MET A 1 13.13 -28.55 -11.37
C MET A 1 12.02 -27.59 -11.77
N PRO A 2 11.54 -26.70 -10.93
CA PRO A 2 10.63 -25.67 -11.38
C PRO A 2 11.40 -24.77 -12.34
N ILE A 3 10.91 -24.63 -13.56
CA ILE A 3 11.39 -23.65 -14.51
C ILE A 3 10.95 -22.30 -13.95
N LEU A 4 11.86 -21.59 -13.30
CA LEU A 4 11.62 -20.18 -13.01
C LEU A 4 11.43 -19.47 -14.35
N PRO A 5 10.39 -18.68 -14.54
CA PRO A 5 10.26 -17.86 -15.73
C PRO A 5 11.53 -17.02 -15.84
N ALA A 6 12.12 -17.03 -17.00
CA ALA A 6 13.50 -16.60 -17.23
C ALA A 6 13.75 -15.12 -16.87
N GLU A 7 12.70 -14.29 -16.76
CA GLU A 7 12.89 -12.86 -16.54
C GLU A 7 11.62 -12.25 -15.91
N LEU A 8 11.65 -11.99 -14.61
CA LEU A 8 10.69 -11.07 -14.00
C LEU A 8 11.21 -9.64 -14.19
N ILE A 9 10.45 -8.84 -14.90
CA ILE A 9 10.73 -7.41 -15.12
C ILE A 9 9.77 -6.59 -14.27
N PHE A 10 10.29 -5.57 -13.64
CA PHE A 10 9.46 -4.58 -12.93
C PHE A 10 9.76 -3.18 -13.44
N LYS A 11 8.80 -2.26 -13.29
CA LYS A 11 9.00 -0.85 -13.61
C LYS A 11 9.56 -0.11 -12.40
N THR A 12 10.64 0.60 -12.64
CA THR A 12 11.21 1.51 -11.64
C THR A 12 10.30 2.73 -11.41
N ALA A 13 10.56 3.48 -10.35
CA ALA A 13 9.90 4.75 -10.09
C ALA A 13 10.03 5.75 -11.26
N ASN A 14 11.08 5.61 -12.07
CA ASN A 14 11.34 6.44 -13.27
C ASN A 14 10.68 5.89 -14.54
N GLY A 15 9.96 4.76 -14.45
CA GLY A 15 9.30 4.12 -15.59
C GLY A 15 10.21 3.23 -16.45
N GLU A 16 11.46 3.00 -16.03
CA GLU A 16 12.39 2.08 -16.71
C GLU A 16 12.07 0.63 -16.36
N ASP A 17 12.19 -0.26 -17.35
CA ASP A 17 12.08 -1.70 -17.12
C ASP A 17 13.41 -2.23 -16.58
N ARG A 18 13.38 -2.94 -15.45
CA ARG A 18 14.54 -3.60 -14.85
C ARG A 18 14.23 -5.05 -14.50
N LEU A 19 15.23 -5.90 -14.63
CA LEU A 19 15.16 -7.28 -14.14
C LEU A 19 15.04 -7.30 -12.61
N MET A 20 14.20 -8.18 -12.10
CA MET A 20 14.02 -8.38 -10.65
C MET A 20 15.17 -9.23 -10.09
N THR A 21 16.38 -8.64 -10.05
CA THR A 21 17.55 -9.23 -9.42
C THR A 21 17.77 -8.68 -8.04
N TYR A 22 18.61 -9.35 -7.24
CA TYR A 22 18.98 -8.87 -5.92
C TYR A 22 19.59 -7.46 -6.00
N GLU A 23 20.49 -7.23 -6.94
CA GLU A 23 21.17 -5.94 -7.12
C GLU A 23 20.18 -4.84 -7.48
N SER A 24 19.25 -5.12 -8.40
CA SER A 24 18.22 -4.15 -8.81
C SER A 24 17.29 -3.76 -7.65
N LEU A 25 16.96 -4.71 -6.77
CA LEU A 25 16.12 -4.45 -5.60
C LEU A 25 16.90 -3.80 -4.45
N SER A 26 18.21 -4.05 -4.36
CA SER A 26 19.08 -3.55 -3.29
C SER A 26 19.67 -2.17 -3.58
N ASP A 27 19.45 -1.61 -4.76
CA ASP A 27 20.05 -0.36 -5.26
C ASP A 27 19.49 0.90 -4.55
N GLY A 28 19.36 0.80 -3.23
CA GLY A 28 19.09 1.91 -2.32
C GLY A 28 17.70 2.55 -2.43
N GLY A 29 16.74 1.88 -3.05
CA GLY A 29 15.37 2.38 -3.17
C GLY A 29 15.17 3.51 -4.18
N PHE A 30 16.23 4.14 -4.66
CA PHE A 30 16.12 5.26 -5.60
C PHE A 30 15.60 4.85 -6.97
N ALA A 31 16.01 3.70 -7.47
CA ALA A 31 15.57 3.20 -8.77
C ALA A 31 14.25 2.45 -8.69
N THR A 32 14.02 1.71 -7.59
CA THR A 32 12.85 0.84 -7.42
C THR A 32 11.70 1.51 -6.67
N GLY A 33 11.98 2.56 -5.90
CA GLY A 33 11.03 3.16 -4.95
C GLY A 33 10.72 2.24 -3.75
N SER A 34 11.54 1.20 -3.54
CA SER A 34 11.38 0.19 -2.49
C SER A 34 12.75 -0.30 -2.04
N MET A 35 12.78 -1.26 -1.14
CA MET A 35 13.99 -1.91 -0.66
C MET A 35 13.73 -3.41 -0.46
N LEU A 36 14.80 -4.20 -0.51
CA LEU A 36 14.71 -5.64 -0.26
C LEU A 36 14.32 -5.96 1.20
N GLY A 37 14.72 -5.11 2.14
CA GLY A 37 14.45 -5.28 3.57
C GLY A 37 15.00 -6.60 4.09
N SER A 38 14.18 -7.37 4.78
CA SER A 38 14.52 -8.71 5.29
C SER A 38 14.39 -9.82 4.24
N GLY A 39 14.09 -9.49 3.00
CA GLY A 39 13.88 -10.45 1.91
C GLY A 39 12.48 -11.07 1.85
N GLY A 40 11.54 -10.56 2.63
CA GLY A 40 10.14 -10.96 2.54
C GLY A 40 9.53 -10.45 1.23
N PHE A 41 8.87 -11.33 0.49
CA PHE A 41 8.31 -11.02 -0.81
C PHE A 41 6.91 -11.62 -0.96
N ILE A 42 5.91 -10.77 -1.20
CA ILE A 42 4.53 -11.17 -1.38
C ILE A 42 4.03 -10.63 -2.72
N VAL A 43 3.53 -11.51 -3.57
CA VAL A 43 2.96 -11.14 -4.87
C VAL A 43 1.45 -11.26 -4.79
N TYR A 44 0.78 -10.21 -5.21
CA TYR A 44 -0.67 -10.17 -5.38
C TYR A 44 -0.99 -10.10 -6.88
N ASN A 45 -2.08 -10.74 -7.27
CA ASN A 45 -2.62 -10.58 -8.62
C ASN A 45 -3.62 -9.39 -8.66
N ASP A 46 -4.14 -9.11 -9.83
CA ASP A 46 -5.07 -8.01 -10.10
C ASP A 46 -6.46 -8.16 -9.45
N THR A 47 -6.76 -9.33 -8.85
CA THR A 47 -8.00 -9.56 -8.10
C THR A 47 -7.88 -9.17 -6.63
N ALA A 48 -6.66 -8.92 -6.14
CA ALA A 48 -6.43 -8.54 -4.76
C ALA A 48 -6.79 -7.06 -4.54
N CYS A 49 -7.48 -6.78 -3.43
CA CYS A 49 -7.80 -5.41 -3.04
C CYS A 49 -6.58 -4.75 -2.38
N VAL A 50 -6.09 -3.66 -2.97
CA VAL A 50 -4.94 -2.92 -2.43
C VAL A 50 -5.29 -2.22 -1.11
N VAL A 51 -6.50 -1.67 -0.97
CA VAL A 51 -6.96 -1.02 0.27
C VAL A 51 -6.94 -2.02 1.42
N ARG A 52 -7.47 -3.23 1.19
CA ARG A 52 -7.47 -4.31 2.17
C ARG A 52 -6.07 -4.73 2.57
N ASN A 53 -5.17 -4.90 1.61
CA ASN A 53 -3.79 -5.28 1.87
C ASN A 53 -3.07 -4.19 2.66
N THR A 54 -3.26 -2.93 2.29
CA THR A 54 -2.67 -1.77 2.99
C THR A 54 -3.19 -1.69 4.44
N TRP A 55 -4.49 -1.92 4.66
CA TRP A 55 -5.05 -1.99 6.01
C TRP A 55 -4.42 -3.12 6.84
N ASN A 56 -4.23 -4.30 6.24
CA ASN A 56 -3.62 -5.44 6.93
C ASN A 56 -2.18 -5.15 7.36
N PHE A 57 -1.40 -4.47 6.52
CA PHE A 57 -0.06 -3.99 6.88
C PHE A 57 -0.11 -2.95 8.00
N ALA A 58 -0.99 -1.96 7.90
CA ALA A 58 -1.13 -0.93 8.93
C ALA A 58 -1.52 -1.52 10.29
N ARG A 59 -2.42 -2.50 10.30
CA ARG A 59 -2.81 -3.25 11.50
C ARG A 59 -1.61 -4.01 12.11
N PHE A 60 -0.82 -4.67 11.28
CA PHE A 60 0.40 -5.35 11.72
C PHE A 60 1.37 -4.37 12.36
N TYR A 61 1.71 -3.28 11.71
CA TYR A 61 2.65 -2.30 12.25
C TYR A 61 2.12 -1.59 13.50
N HIS A 62 0.83 -1.35 13.61
CA HIS A 62 0.24 -0.84 14.84
C HIS A 62 0.41 -1.81 16.00
N HIS A 63 0.18 -3.10 15.76
CA HIS A 63 0.39 -4.14 16.77
C HIS A 63 1.86 -4.28 17.19
N GLU A 64 2.79 -4.18 16.26
CA GLU A 64 4.23 -4.33 16.49
C GLU A 64 4.91 -3.07 17.05
N SER A 65 4.21 -1.94 17.09
CA SER A 65 4.75 -0.71 17.67
C SER A 65 5.02 -0.90 19.17
N CYS A 66 6.26 -0.66 19.60
CA CYS A 66 6.61 -0.72 21.02
C CYS A 66 6.03 0.45 21.84
N GLY A 67 5.44 1.47 21.19
CA GLY A 67 4.81 2.61 21.83
C GLY A 67 5.77 3.71 22.32
N GLN A 68 7.07 3.61 22.07
CA GLN A 68 8.05 4.58 22.56
C GLN A 68 7.89 5.96 21.89
N CYS A 69 7.86 6.00 20.57
CA CYS A 69 7.78 7.25 19.80
C CYS A 69 6.33 7.63 19.55
N THR A 70 5.95 8.84 19.91
CA THR A 70 4.57 9.34 19.73
C THR A 70 4.08 9.23 18.28
N PRO A 71 4.84 9.63 17.24
CA PRO A 71 4.38 9.50 15.85
C PRO A 71 4.09 8.05 15.46
N CYS A 72 4.90 7.10 15.90
CA CYS A 72 4.69 5.68 15.65
C CYS A 72 3.48 5.17 16.46
N ARG A 73 3.47 5.36 17.78
CA ARG A 73 2.42 4.87 18.69
C ARG A 73 1.03 5.30 18.25
N GLU A 74 0.84 6.60 18.03
CA GLU A 74 -0.46 7.14 17.69
C GLU A 74 -0.75 7.07 16.19
N GLY A 75 0.26 7.39 15.37
CA GLY A 75 0.10 7.48 13.92
C GLY A 75 -0.24 6.15 13.27
N THR A 76 0.40 5.05 13.67
CA THR A 76 0.08 3.71 13.13
C THR A 76 -1.36 3.30 13.46
N GLY A 77 -1.83 3.63 14.67
CA GLY A 77 -3.21 3.38 15.06
C GLY A 77 -4.23 4.24 14.29
N TRP A 78 -3.84 5.46 13.91
CA TRP A 78 -4.68 6.31 13.06
C TRP A 78 -4.73 5.79 11.63
N LEU A 79 -3.60 5.37 11.06
CA LEU A 79 -3.55 4.75 9.74
C LEU A 79 -4.46 3.52 9.68
N GLU A 80 -4.34 2.63 10.66
CA GLU A 80 -5.19 1.42 10.74
C GLU A 80 -6.68 1.76 10.77
N LYS A 81 -7.09 2.70 11.63
CA LYS A 81 -8.51 3.08 11.80
C LYS A 81 -9.10 3.72 10.55
N ILE A 82 -8.34 4.58 9.86
CA ILE A 82 -8.80 5.23 8.64
C ILE A 82 -8.89 4.22 7.51
N LEU A 83 -7.87 3.37 7.33
CA LEU A 83 -7.89 2.31 6.33
C LEU A 83 -9.02 1.31 6.57
N TRP A 84 -9.26 0.92 7.83
CA TRP A 84 -10.41 0.11 8.21
C TRP A 84 -11.74 0.75 7.81
N ARG A 85 -11.89 2.05 8.04
CA ARG A 85 -13.08 2.80 7.68
C ARG A 85 -13.31 2.82 6.18
N ILE A 86 -12.27 3.06 5.38
CA ILE A 86 -12.34 3.02 3.92
C ILE A 86 -12.71 1.61 3.43
N GLU A 87 -12.04 0.58 3.95
CA GLU A 87 -12.27 -0.82 3.61
C GLU A 87 -13.70 -1.28 3.93
N ASN A 88 -14.31 -0.73 4.98
CA ASN A 88 -15.66 -1.07 5.40
C ASN A 88 -16.75 -0.12 4.86
N GLY A 89 -16.47 0.62 3.79
CA GLY A 89 -17.44 1.47 3.11
C GLY A 89 -17.90 2.69 3.94
N GLN A 90 -17.11 3.09 4.93
CA GLN A 90 -17.35 4.26 5.78
C GLN A 90 -16.33 5.37 5.51
N GLY A 91 -15.55 5.22 4.44
CA GLY A 91 -14.53 6.17 4.02
C GLY A 91 -15.13 7.49 3.55
N ARG A 92 -14.36 8.56 3.71
CA ARG A 92 -14.67 9.91 3.25
C ARG A 92 -13.63 10.36 2.24
N GLU A 93 -13.97 11.28 1.37
CA GLU A 93 -13.04 11.80 0.36
C GLU A 93 -11.76 12.39 0.99
N GLU A 94 -11.90 13.09 2.12
CA GLU A 94 -10.79 13.65 2.86
C GLU A 94 -9.87 12.61 3.53
N ASP A 95 -10.31 11.37 3.69
CA ASP A 95 -9.54 10.32 4.36
C ASP A 95 -8.28 9.94 3.59
N ILE A 96 -8.28 10.05 2.27
CA ILE A 96 -7.12 9.73 1.43
C ILE A 96 -6.00 10.75 1.68
N GLU A 97 -6.33 12.03 1.71
CA GLU A 97 -5.37 13.09 2.03
C GLU A 97 -4.93 13.04 3.49
N LEU A 98 -5.83 12.63 4.38
CA LEU A 98 -5.51 12.46 5.80
C LEU A 98 -4.50 11.32 6.00
N LEU A 99 -4.67 10.18 5.32
CA LEU A 99 -3.68 9.09 5.32
C LEU A 99 -2.31 9.57 4.85
N TRP A 100 -2.28 10.33 3.74
CA TRP A 100 -1.04 10.91 3.22
C TRP A 100 -0.38 11.84 4.24
N SER A 101 -1.15 12.70 4.88
CA SER A 101 -0.65 13.63 5.91
C SER A 101 -0.11 12.89 7.14
N ILE A 102 -0.78 11.83 7.60
CA ILE A 102 -0.35 11.08 8.78
C ILE A 102 0.94 10.32 8.48
N GLN A 103 1.01 9.57 7.37
CA GLN A 103 2.19 8.80 7.03
C GLN A 103 3.43 9.69 6.90
N SER A 104 3.32 10.87 6.29
CA SER A 104 4.43 11.81 6.14
C SER A 104 4.92 12.43 7.46
N LYS A 105 4.14 12.35 8.53
CA LYS A 105 4.53 12.79 9.87
C LYS A 105 5.09 11.67 10.73
N ILE A 106 4.90 10.42 10.33
CA ILE A 106 5.56 9.28 10.97
C ILE A 106 6.96 9.12 10.38
N GLU A 107 7.05 9.17 9.05
CA GLU A 107 8.30 9.00 8.30
C GLU A 107 9.36 10.01 8.76
N GLY A 108 10.55 9.51 9.07
CA GLY A 108 11.68 10.32 9.55
C GLY A 108 11.54 10.89 10.96
N ASN A 109 10.44 10.65 11.67
CA ASN A 109 10.18 11.23 12.99
C ASN A 109 10.14 10.18 14.12
N THR A 110 10.75 9.03 13.90
CA THR A 110 10.83 7.94 14.88
C THR A 110 12.28 7.49 15.10
N ILE A 111 12.58 6.97 16.29
CA ILE A 111 13.96 6.59 16.66
C ILE A 111 14.40 5.34 15.88
N CYS A 112 13.51 4.40 15.64
CA CYS A 112 13.82 3.19 14.91
C CYS A 112 13.06 3.12 13.57
N PRO A 113 13.49 2.28 12.61
CA PRO A 113 12.92 2.22 11.28
C PRO A 113 11.50 1.61 11.21
N LEU A 114 10.93 1.15 12.34
CA LEU A 114 9.56 0.62 12.32
C LEU A 114 8.54 1.66 11.88
N GLY A 115 8.70 2.92 12.31
CA GLY A 115 7.82 4.01 11.89
C GLY A 115 7.90 4.27 10.38
N ASP A 116 9.10 4.29 9.83
CA ASP A 116 9.32 4.44 8.40
C ASP A 116 8.71 3.27 7.63
N ALA A 117 8.99 2.04 8.08
CA ALA A 117 8.44 0.83 7.48
C ALA A 117 6.90 0.76 7.55
N ALA A 118 6.29 1.36 8.57
CA ALA A 118 4.83 1.46 8.68
C ALA A 118 4.22 2.49 7.72
N SER A 119 4.94 3.58 7.44
CA SER A 119 4.47 4.67 6.59
C SER A 119 4.61 4.37 5.09
N TRP A 120 5.68 3.70 4.68
CA TRP A 120 5.99 3.44 3.26
C TRP A 120 4.92 2.64 2.50
N PRO A 121 4.35 1.56 3.01
CA PRO A 121 3.27 0.84 2.33
C PRO A 121 2.04 1.72 2.08
N VAL A 122 1.69 2.57 3.03
CA VAL A 122 0.56 3.49 2.89
C VAL A 122 0.85 4.57 1.84
N ALA A 123 2.06 5.14 1.88
CA ALA A 123 2.50 6.13 0.88
C ALA A 123 2.53 5.53 -0.53
N ALA A 124 3.08 4.33 -0.68
CA ALA A 124 3.14 3.62 -1.95
C ALA A 124 1.75 3.28 -2.48
N ALA A 125 0.87 2.76 -1.64
CA ALA A 125 -0.49 2.42 -2.02
C ALA A 125 -1.27 3.65 -2.52
N ILE A 126 -1.20 4.77 -1.80
CA ILE A 126 -1.87 6.01 -2.23
C ILE A 126 -1.25 6.56 -3.52
N ARG A 127 0.08 6.50 -3.67
CA ARG A 127 0.77 7.02 -4.85
C ARG A 127 0.44 6.25 -6.12
N HIS A 128 0.38 4.93 -6.03
CA HIS A 128 0.26 4.06 -7.19
C HIS A 128 -1.16 3.54 -7.46
N PHE A 129 -2.01 3.52 -6.43
CA PHE A 129 -3.36 2.93 -6.49
C PHE A 129 -4.43 3.87 -5.92
N ARG A 130 -4.22 5.18 -6.02
CA ARG A 130 -5.17 6.19 -5.52
C ARG A 130 -6.59 5.96 -6.04
N ASP A 131 -6.72 5.58 -7.29
CA ASP A 131 -8.01 5.34 -7.93
C ASP A 131 -8.81 4.24 -7.24
N GLU A 132 -8.14 3.23 -6.69
CA GLU A 132 -8.80 2.16 -5.94
C GLU A 132 -9.32 2.66 -4.58
N PHE A 133 -8.58 3.53 -3.89
CA PHE A 133 -9.07 4.19 -2.68
C PHE A 133 -10.30 5.06 -2.97
N GLU A 134 -10.26 5.84 -4.03
CA GLU A 134 -11.40 6.66 -4.45
C GLU A 134 -12.61 5.80 -4.83
N TYR A 135 -12.38 4.64 -5.44
CA TYR A 135 -13.44 3.69 -5.75
C TYR A 135 -14.11 3.17 -4.48
N HIS A 136 -13.34 2.79 -3.46
CA HIS A 136 -13.87 2.34 -2.17
C HIS A 136 -14.72 3.43 -1.48
N VAL A 137 -14.31 4.67 -1.57
CA VAL A 137 -15.04 5.80 -0.98
C VAL A 137 -16.34 6.10 -1.76
N ARG A 138 -16.30 6.07 -3.09
CA ARG A 138 -17.45 6.44 -3.94
C ARG A 138 -18.49 5.34 -4.10
N PHE A 139 -18.08 4.08 -4.02
CA PHE A 139 -18.94 2.93 -4.27
C PHE A 139 -18.93 1.91 -3.13
N PRO A 140 -19.26 2.32 -1.90
CA PRO A 140 -19.17 1.44 -0.73
C PRO A 140 -20.05 0.19 -0.84
N GLU A 141 -21.15 0.25 -1.59
CA GLU A 141 -22.05 -0.88 -1.82
C GLU A 141 -21.47 -1.98 -2.69
N LYS A 142 -20.38 -1.68 -3.43
CA LYS A 142 -19.69 -2.65 -4.29
C LYS A 142 -18.55 -3.39 -3.57
N ILE A 143 -18.33 -3.09 -2.30
CA ILE A 143 -17.27 -3.69 -1.50
C ILE A 143 -17.84 -4.84 -0.67
N LYS A 144 -17.24 -6.03 -0.80
CA LYS A 144 -17.62 -7.21 0.00
C LYS A 144 -16.81 -7.26 1.29
N HIS A 145 -17.32 -6.63 2.32
CA HIS A 145 -16.62 -6.52 3.61
C HIS A 145 -16.24 -7.86 4.26
N ARG A 146 -17.05 -8.92 4.08
CA ARG A 146 -16.79 -10.22 4.71
C ARG A 146 -15.75 -11.05 3.97
N ASP A 147 -15.74 -10.99 2.66
CA ASP A 147 -14.86 -11.79 1.81
C ASP A 147 -13.53 -11.05 1.54
N HIS A 148 -13.46 -9.79 1.94
CA HIS A 148 -12.29 -8.93 1.76
C HIS A 148 -11.84 -8.73 0.31
N PHE A 149 -12.78 -8.88 -0.61
CA PHE A 149 -12.60 -8.60 -2.03
C PHE A 149 -13.58 -7.52 -2.48
N VAL A 150 -13.17 -6.72 -3.42
CA VAL A 150 -14.09 -5.88 -4.17
C VAL A 150 -15.07 -6.79 -4.92
N ALA A 151 -16.35 -6.43 -4.98
CA ALA A 151 -17.36 -7.24 -5.67
C ALA A 151 -17.00 -7.52 -7.13
N GLU A 152 -16.33 -6.54 -7.76
CA GLU A 152 -15.73 -6.64 -9.08
C GLU A 152 -14.26 -6.25 -8.95
N PRO A 153 -13.31 -6.97 -9.58
CA PRO A 153 -11.90 -6.60 -9.56
C PRO A 153 -11.73 -5.15 -10.02
N PHE A 154 -10.93 -4.37 -9.31
CA PHE A 154 -10.74 -2.96 -9.64
C PHE A 154 -10.24 -2.75 -11.07
N SER A 155 -9.42 -3.66 -11.58
CA SER A 155 -8.97 -3.68 -12.98
C SER A 155 -10.12 -3.60 -14.00
N GLN A 156 -11.31 -4.12 -13.64
CA GLN A 156 -12.49 -4.10 -14.50
C GLN A 156 -13.37 -2.86 -14.34
N VAL A 157 -13.31 -2.21 -13.18
CA VAL A 157 -14.20 -1.07 -12.84
C VAL A 157 -13.48 0.27 -12.74
N LYS A 158 -12.17 0.31 -12.91
CA LYS A 158 -11.34 1.53 -12.82
C LYS A 158 -11.81 2.68 -13.71
N HIS A 159 -12.50 2.39 -14.82
CA HIS A 159 -13.09 3.40 -15.69
C HIS A 159 -14.15 4.27 -14.99
N LEU A 160 -14.76 3.79 -13.90
CA LEU A 160 -15.76 4.52 -13.12
C LEU A 160 -15.18 5.70 -12.35
N VAL A 161 -13.88 5.66 -12.04
CA VAL A 161 -13.17 6.74 -11.33
C VAL A 161 -12.25 7.56 -12.22
N GLY A 162 -12.20 7.27 -13.53
CA GLY A 162 -11.41 8.02 -14.51
C GLY A 162 -9.91 7.77 -14.41
N GLY A 163 -9.49 6.71 -13.73
CA GLY A 163 -8.09 6.37 -13.48
C GLY A 163 -7.33 6.00 -14.74
N LYS A 164 -6.15 6.60 -14.95
CA LYS A 164 -5.17 6.09 -15.90
C LYS A 164 -4.49 4.88 -15.29
N VAL A 165 -4.52 3.77 -16.00
CA VAL A 165 -3.78 2.55 -15.62
C VAL A 165 -2.29 2.86 -15.72
N ILE A 166 -1.61 2.76 -14.59
CA ILE A 166 -0.17 2.55 -14.60
C ILE A 166 0.00 1.03 -14.56
N VAL A 167 0.34 0.46 -15.71
CA VAL A 167 0.75 -0.93 -15.83
C VAL A 167 2.20 -1.03 -15.44
#